data_59c9cac44d5ace0506d3c6982f6fe6ea
#
_entry.id   59c9cac44d5ace0506d3c6982f6fe6ea
#
_cell.length_a   1.000
_cell.length_b   1.000
_cell.length_c   1.000
_cell.angle_alpha   90.00
_cell.angle_beta   90.00
_cell.angle_gamma   90.00
#
_symmetry.space_group_name_H-M   'P 1'
#
loop_
_entity.id
_entity.type
_entity.pdbx_description
1 polymer ?
#
loop_
_entity_poly.entity_id
_entity_poly.type
_entity_poly.pdbx_seq_one_letter_code
_entity_poly.pdbx_strand_id
1 'polypeptide(L)'
;MFFLGLFLLAILMASVGYSQTPALSKEQFQPTEPDKVKIGQLLFYDKILSGNRNISCGTCHHHDHGGSDGLSLGIGEGGSGLSTERTAGVGDDRIRKRIPRNATSLWNLGHKSITVVFVDGRLEISDLYGNGFNSPAEEWLPSGLDTVIAAQAVFPMVAQFEMAGNPKENEIAGAVHDRIDASWPILAKRVRIIPEYGEMFVAAFDNIKKPEQVSIVEVAEALGQFINNEWQNFDSPYDALISDGLPLAPAAERGRQLFFGEANCSSCHSGPLLSDQKFHALGLPAFGPGRTRRFDPMPRDVGRMGESDALEDAYRFKTPRLRNIALTAPYGHNGAYPTLEGIIRHHLNPAKARAEWTRDLASLPSVPWLQEIDFVIQNDTLEMARQAEKIDIKPVWLSDKDVSDLVAFMHALTGKTALSRPSGVPETVPSGLAVDR
;
A
#
# COMPACT_ATOMS: atom_id res chain seq x y z
N MET A 1 -76.12 -18.58 12.10
CA MET A 1 -75.29 -17.45 11.79
C MET A 1 -73.86 -17.78 12.22
N PHE A 2 -73.02 -18.24 11.30
CA PHE A 2 -71.62 -18.51 11.52
C PHE A 2 -70.79 -17.35 11.03
N PHE A 3 -70.05 -16.67 11.93
CA PHE A 3 -69.07 -15.66 11.55
C PHE A 3 -67.74 -16.32 11.30
N LEU A 4 -67.27 -16.28 10.06
CA LEU A 4 -65.89 -16.68 9.64
C LEU A 4 -65.01 -15.48 9.88
N GLY A 5 -64.10 -15.57 10.87
CA GLY A 5 -63.07 -14.58 11.12
C GLY A 5 -61.87 -14.90 10.21
N LEU A 6 -61.56 -14.01 9.26
CA LEU A 6 -60.32 -14.06 8.47
C LEU A 6 -59.19 -13.49 9.33
N PHE A 7 -58.19 -14.35 9.72
CA PHE A 7 -56.94 -13.91 10.28
C PHE A 7 -56.00 -13.55 9.13
N LEU A 8 -55.77 -12.26 8.90
CA LEU A 8 -54.65 -11.79 8.07
C LEU A 8 -53.34 -11.92 8.84
N LEU A 9 -52.49 -12.87 8.48
CA LEU A 9 -51.15 -12.97 9.00
C LEU A 9 -50.27 -11.95 8.23
N ALA A 10 -50.00 -10.80 8.85
CA ALA A 10 -49.02 -9.84 8.36
C ALA A 10 -47.61 -10.38 8.64
N ILE A 11 -46.95 -10.90 7.60
CA ILE A 11 -45.51 -11.22 7.65
C ILE A 11 -44.75 -9.90 7.70
N LEU A 12 -44.32 -9.49 8.89
CA LEU A 12 -43.31 -8.44 9.06
C LEU A 12 -41.99 -9.01 8.52
N MET A 13 -41.64 -8.65 7.29
CA MET A 13 -40.26 -8.76 6.85
C MET A 13 -39.45 -7.76 7.68
N ALA A 14 -38.74 -8.25 8.71
CA ALA A 14 -37.71 -7.48 9.37
C ALA A 14 -36.61 -7.23 8.33
N SER A 15 -36.60 -6.05 7.72
CA SER A 15 -35.45 -5.56 6.98
C SER A 15 -34.32 -5.43 8.03
N VAL A 16 -33.41 -6.40 8.01
CA VAL A 16 -32.11 -6.25 8.68
C VAL A 16 -31.46 -5.05 8.03
N GLY A 17 -31.48 -3.93 8.76
CA GLY A 17 -30.83 -2.70 8.33
C GLY A 17 -29.33 -2.93 8.26
N TYR A 18 -28.83 -3.40 7.12
CA TYR A 18 -27.42 -3.33 6.82
C TYR A 18 -27.06 -1.85 6.82
N SER A 19 -26.19 -1.46 7.75
CA SER A 19 -25.57 -0.14 7.71
C SER A 19 -24.96 0.03 6.31
N GLN A 20 -25.61 0.84 5.48
CA GLN A 20 -25.13 1.07 4.12
C GLN A 20 -23.77 1.71 4.22
N THR A 21 -22.75 1.08 3.64
CA THR A 21 -21.43 1.71 3.45
C THR A 21 -21.67 3.03 2.71
N PRO A 22 -21.20 4.17 3.23
CA PRO A 22 -21.36 5.45 2.52
C PRO A 22 -20.69 5.39 1.14
N ALA A 23 -21.34 5.96 0.11
CA ALA A 23 -20.75 6.10 -1.21
C ALA A 23 -19.49 6.97 -1.13
N LEU A 24 -18.48 6.62 -1.92
CA LEU A 24 -17.33 7.49 -2.14
C LEU A 24 -17.70 8.65 -3.06
N SER A 25 -17.16 9.84 -2.77
CA SER A 25 -17.30 11.01 -3.63
C SER A 25 -16.00 11.83 -3.65
N LYS A 26 -15.84 12.69 -4.65
CA LYS A 26 -14.65 13.51 -4.84
C LYS A 26 -14.37 14.43 -3.63
N GLU A 27 -15.41 14.92 -2.96
CA GLU A 27 -15.33 15.83 -1.82
C GLU A 27 -14.66 15.20 -0.58
N GLN A 28 -14.65 13.87 -0.52
CA GLN A 28 -14.01 13.12 0.56
C GLN A 28 -12.49 12.99 0.39
N PHE A 29 -11.96 13.38 -0.76
CA PHE A 29 -10.54 13.35 -1.04
C PHE A 29 -9.89 14.73 -0.84
N GLN A 30 -8.56 14.72 -0.66
CA GLN A 30 -7.78 15.94 -0.63
C GLN A 30 -7.89 16.66 -2.00
N PRO A 31 -8.01 17.99 -2.04
CA PRO A 31 -8.03 18.73 -3.30
C PRO A 31 -6.69 18.57 -4.03
N THR A 32 -6.74 18.67 -5.36
CA THR A 32 -5.55 18.61 -6.22
C THR A 32 -5.51 19.79 -7.18
N GLU A 33 -4.30 20.26 -7.47
CA GLU A 33 -4.01 21.35 -8.39
C GLU A 33 -3.29 20.80 -9.63
N PRO A 34 -3.79 21.02 -10.85
CA PRO A 34 -3.27 20.40 -12.07
C PRO A 34 -1.77 20.56 -12.29
N ASP A 35 -1.22 21.75 -12.00
CA ASP A 35 0.21 22.03 -12.20
C ASP A 35 1.07 21.25 -11.19
N LYS A 36 0.65 21.18 -9.93
CA LYS A 36 1.32 20.35 -8.91
C LYS A 36 1.20 18.86 -9.23
N VAL A 37 0.04 18.41 -9.71
CA VAL A 37 -0.16 17.02 -10.18
C VAL A 37 0.80 16.70 -11.32
N LYS A 38 1.00 17.62 -12.27
CA LYS A 38 1.93 17.42 -13.39
C LYS A 38 3.38 17.31 -12.92
N ILE A 39 3.83 18.16 -12.01
CA ILE A 39 5.15 18.05 -11.39
C ILE A 39 5.30 16.69 -10.69
N GLY A 40 4.30 16.31 -9.90
CA GLY A 40 4.28 15.05 -9.17
C GLY A 40 4.34 13.83 -10.08
N GLN A 41 3.61 13.85 -11.23
CA GLN A 41 3.69 12.80 -12.25
C GLN A 41 5.13 12.62 -12.76
N LEU A 42 5.77 13.72 -13.16
CA LEU A 42 7.13 13.68 -13.67
C LEU A 42 8.11 13.14 -12.62
N LEU A 43 8.05 13.67 -11.38
CA LEU A 43 8.90 13.22 -10.27
C LEU A 43 8.69 11.77 -9.86
N PHE A 44 7.46 11.28 -9.93
CA PHE A 44 7.12 9.89 -9.56
C PHE A 44 7.80 8.87 -10.48
N TYR A 45 8.01 9.23 -11.74
CA TYR A 45 8.71 8.40 -12.73
C TYR A 45 10.16 8.81 -12.96
N ASP A 46 10.63 9.89 -12.32
CA ASP A 46 12.01 10.36 -12.48
C ASP A 46 12.94 9.68 -11.46
N LYS A 47 13.95 9.01 -11.94
CA LYS A 47 14.97 8.36 -11.13
C LYS A 47 15.89 9.34 -10.38
N ILE A 48 15.75 10.65 -10.61
CA ILE A 48 16.54 11.71 -9.94
C ILE A 48 16.40 11.69 -8.42
N LEU A 49 15.25 11.17 -7.91
CA LEU A 49 14.95 11.06 -6.49
C LEU A 49 15.58 9.85 -5.80
N SER A 50 16.26 8.95 -6.52
CA SER A 50 17.01 7.85 -5.92
C SER A 50 18.50 8.14 -5.78
N GLY A 51 19.16 7.44 -4.87
CA GLY A 51 20.58 7.65 -4.59
C GLY A 51 21.45 7.50 -5.83
N ASN A 52 21.37 6.36 -6.50
CA ASN A 52 22.14 6.00 -7.70
C ASN A 52 21.43 6.39 -9.02
N ARG A 53 20.29 7.06 -8.98
CA ARG A 53 19.49 7.50 -10.15
C ARG A 53 19.10 6.34 -11.08
N ASN A 54 18.80 5.18 -10.51
CA ASN A 54 18.52 3.93 -11.22
C ASN A 54 17.11 3.36 -10.93
N ILE A 55 16.36 3.95 -9.98
CA ILE A 55 15.02 3.53 -9.59
C ILE A 55 14.13 4.75 -9.33
N SER A 56 12.83 4.64 -9.60
CA SER A 56 11.81 5.65 -9.33
C SER A 56 10.67 5.09 -8.49
N CYS A 57 9.74 5.92 -8.03
CA CYS A 57 8.51 5.43 -7.38
C CYS A 57 7.71 4.52 -8.33
N GLY A 58 7.62 4.91 -9.61
CA GLY A 58 6.95 4.14 -10.66
C GLY A 58 7.58 2.76 -10.94
N THR A 59 8.81 2.50 -10.52
CA THR A 59 9.43 1.18 -10.66
C THR A 59 8.74 0.12 -9.77
N CYS A 60 8.32 0.49 -8.55
CA CYS A 60 7.63 -0.40 -7.61
C CYS A 60 6.12 -0.15 -7.55
N HIS A 61 5.65 1.01 -8.01
CA HIS A 61 4.24 1.39 -8.05
C HIS A 61 3.81 1.69 -9.49
N HIS A 62 3.92 0.67 -10.37
CA HIS A 62 3.69 0.86 -11.79
C HIS A 62 2.20 0.79 -12.15
N HIS A 63 1.78 1.59 -13.12
CA HIS A 63 0.39 1.61 -13.61
C HIS A 63 -0.09 0.26 -14.10
N ASP A 64 0.76 -0.52 -14.79
CA ASP A 64 0.39 -1.82 -15.35
C ASP A 64 0.08 -2.88 -14.28
N HIS A 65 0.48 -2.63 -13.04
CA HIS A 65 0.21 -3.48 -11.88
C HIS A 65 -0.67 -2.79 -10.82
N GLY A 66 -1.53 -1.87 -11.25
CA GLY A 66 -2.47 -1.19 -10.37
C GLY A 66 -1.81 -0.34 -9.26
N GLY A 67 -0.59 0.17 -9.49
CA GLY A 67 0.18 0.92 -8.50
C GLY A 67 0.92 0.02 -7.50
N SER A 68 1.19 -1.25 -7.87
CA SER A 68 2.06 -2.21 -7.20
C SER A 68 3.16 -2.69 -8.18
N ASP A 69 3.94 -3.73 -7.83
CA ASP A 69 4.98 -4.30 -8.69
C ASP A 69 4.72 -5.76 -9.11
N GLY A 70 3.65 -6.37 -8.60
CA GLY A 70 3.32 -7.77 -8.88
C GLY A 70 4.22 -8.78 -8.16
N LEU A 71 5.10 -8.34 -7.27
CA LEU A 71 6.03 -9.17 -6.51
C LEU A 71 5.56 -9.35 -5.06
N SER A 72 5.84 -10.51 -4.48
CA SER A 72 5.62 -10.72 -3.04
C SER A 72 6.49 -9.78 -2.22
N LEU A 73 7.79 -9.78 -2.51
CA LEU A 73 8.77 -8.86 -1.94
C LEU A 73 9.52 -8.17 -3.08
N GLY A 74 9.46 -6.85 -3.09
CA GLY A 74 10.03 -6.04 -4.16
C GLY A 74 11.55 -6.17 -4.27
N ILE A 75 12.04 -5.88 -5.45
CA ILE A 75 13.46 -5.69 -5.75
C ILE A 75 13.69 -4.19 -5.90
N GLY A 76 14.36 -3.59 -4.92
CA GLY A 76 14.60 -2.15 -4.88
C GLY A 76 15.85 -1.73 -5.64
N GLU A 77 16.61 -0.84 -5.03
CA GLU A 77 17.86 -0.28 -5.55
C GLU A 77 18.89 -1.39 -5.87
N GLY A 78 19.55 -1.29 -7.02
CA GLY A 78 20.44 -2.31 -7.57
C GLY A 78 19.76 -3.30 -8.52
N GLY A 79 18.41 -3.34 -8.55
CA GLY A 79 17.65 -4.15 -9.50
C GLY A 79 17.48 -3.47 -10.88
N SER A 80 17.13 -4.28 -11.90
CA SER A 80 16.89 -3.81 -13.27
C SER A 80 15.64 -4.44 -13.86
N GLY A 81 14.91 -3.70 -14.67
CA GLY A 81 13.61 -4.10 -15.25
C GLY A 81 12.42 -3.71 -14.39
N LEU A 82 11.25 -4.19 -14.74
CA LEU A 82 9.97 -3.89 -14.07
C LEU A 82 9.25 -5.17 -13.65
N SER A 83 8.44 -5.07 -12.60
CA SER A 83 7.50 -6.09 -12.19
C SER A 83 8.14 -7.47 -12.02
N THR A 84 7.47 -8.52 -12.45
CA THR A 84 7.93 -9.92 -12.40
C THR A 84 9.17 -10.19 -13.26
N GLU A 85 9.45 -9.32 -14.24
CA GLU A 85 10.66 -9.37 -15.07
C GLU A 85 11.86 -8.65 -14.42
N ARG A 86 11.65 -8.01 -13.26
CA ARG A 86 12.70 -7.29 -12.57
C ARG A 86 13.74 -8.24 -11.99
N THR A 87 15.00 -8.04 -12.37
CA THR A 87 16.13 -8.84 -11.93
C THR A 87 16.84 -8.20 -10.74
N ALA A 88 17.57 -9.03 -10.00
CA ALA A 88 18.29 -8.58 -8.81
C ALA A 88 19.59 -7.80 -9.10
N GLY A 89 19.89 -7.49 -10.38
CA GLY A 89 21.13 -6.88 -10.79
C GLY A 89 22.31 -7.86 -10.79
N VAL A 90 23.49 -7.34 -11.13
CA VAL A 90 24.72 -8.13 -11.28
C VAL A 90 25.92 -7.43 -10.64
N GLY A 91 26.97 -8.19 -10.30
CA GLY A 91 28.20 -7.64 -9.76
C GLY A 91 28.02 -6.98 -8.39
N ASP A 92 28.72 -5.87 -8.19
CA ASP A 92 28.69 -5.12 -6.91
C ASP A 92 27.43 -4.27 -6.75
N ASP A 93 26.75 -3.93 -7.87
CA ASP A 93 25.52 -3.13 -7.88
C ASP A 93 24.26 -3.96 -7.60
N ARG A 94 24.39 -5.31 -7.49
CA ARG A 94 23.26 -6.20 -7.20
C ARG A 94 22.60 -5.90 -5.85
N ILE A 95 21.32 -6.20 -5.75
CA ILE A 95 20.60 -6.09 -4.47
C ILE A 95 21.28 -6.97 -3.40
N ARG A 96 21.34 -6.47 -2.19
CA ARG A 96 21.86 -7.21 -1.02
C ARG A 96 20.77 -7.79 -0.16
N LYS A 97 19.55 -7.25 -0.30
CA LYS A 97 18.37 -7.63 0.49
C LYS A 97 17.12 -7.32 -0.33
N ARG A 98 16.09 -8.14 -0.22
CA ARG A 98 14.76 -7.79 -0.75
C ARG A 98 14.13 -6.70 0.09
N ILE A 99 13.20 -5.96 -0.50
CA ILE A 99 12.28 -5.11 0.25
C ILE A 99 11.46 -6.03 1.18
N PRO A 100 11.34 -5.70 2.47
CA PRO A 100 10.78 -6.64 3.45
C PRO A 100 9.26 -6.89 3.31
N ARG A 101 8.57 -6.07 2.52
CA ARG A 101 7.12 -6.11 2.38
C ARG A 101 6.70 -5.91 0.94
N ASN A 102 5.48 -6.33 0.63
CA ASN A 102 4.84 -6.09 -0.66
C ASN A 102 4.66 -4.58 -0.94
N ALA A 103 4.77 -4.18 -2.20
CA ALA A 103 4.50 -2.82 -2.64
C ALA A 103 3.02 -2.51 -2.44
N THR A 104 2.72 -1.65 -1.46
CA THR A 104 1.36 -1.36 -1.03
C THR A 104 0.59 -0.62 -2.12
N SER A 105 -0.67 -1.00 -2.34
CA SER A 105 -1.61 -0.32 -3.22
C SER A 105 -1.72 1.18 -2.90
N LEU A 106 -1.65 2.03 -3.92
CA LEU A 106 -1.82 3.48 -3.82
C LEU A 106 -3.27 3.94 -3.93
N TRP A 107 -4.21 3.04 -4.29
CA TRP A 107 -5.61 3.39 -4.50
C TRP A 107 -6.25 4.05 -3.29
N ASN A 108 -6.86 5.22 -3.55
CA ASN A 108 -7.63 6.00 -2.58
C ASN A 108 -6.87 6.43 -1.32
N LEU A 109 -5.53 6.55 -1.38
CA LEU A 109 -4.71 7.08 -0.29
C LEU A 109 -5.03 8.53 0.05
N GLY A 110 -5.50 9.33 -0.92
CA GLY A 110 -5.88 10.73 -0.73
C GLY A 110 -7.21 10.96 -0.01
N HIS A 111 -7.90 9.91 0.42
CA HIS A 111 -9.14 10.06 1.18
C HIS A 111 -8.87 10.70 2.54
N LYS A 112 -9.63 11.74 2.91
CA LYS A 112 -9.42 12.57 4.13
C LYS A 112 -9.45 11.80 5.44
N SER A 113 -10.06 10.60 5.48
CA SER A 113 -10.05 9.74 6.67
C SER A 113 -8.76 8.95 6.85
N ILE A 114 -7.82 9.00 5.91
CA ILE A 114 -6.53 8.32 6.06
C ILE A 114 -5.63 9.16 6.96
N THR A 115 -5.38 8.66 8.15
CA THR A 115 -4.53 9.31 9.16
C THR A 115 -3.28 8.50 9.49
N VAL A 116 -3.25 7.23 9.07
CA VAL A 116 -2.15 6.29 9.32
C VAL A 116 -1.80 5.58 8.03
N VAL A 117 -0.52 5.54 7.69
CA VAL A 117 0.00 4.84 6.50
C VAL A 117 1.12 3.87 6.86
N PHE A 118 1.55 3.08 5.88
CA PHE A 118 2.30 1.84 6.05
C PHE A 118 1.50 0.75 6.79
N VAL A 119 1.85 -0.51 6.53
CA VAL A 119 1.14 -1.66 7.11
C VAL A 119 1.43 -1.86 8.61
N ASP A 120 2.49 -1.26 9.12
CA ASP A 120 2.85 -1.19 10.55
C ASP A 120 2.43 0.11 11.24
N GLY A 121 1.93 1.08 10.47
CA GLY A 121 1.48 2.38 11.01
C GLY A 121 2.62 3.28 11.49
N ARG A 122 3.83 3.13 10.92
CA ARG A 122 5.02 3.92 11.33
C ARG A 122 4.95 5.40 10.95
N LEU A 123 3.92 5.81 10.23
CA LEU A 123 3.63 7.23 9.99
C LEU A 123 2.15 7.47 10.24
N GLU A 124 1.87 8.36 11.17
CA GLU A 124 0.52 8.76 11.56
C GLU A 124 0.44 10.26 11.85
N ILE A 125 -0.73 10.86 11.64
CA ILE A 125 -0.99 12.25 12.03
C ILE A 125 -0.92 12.35 13.56
N SER A 126 -0.09 13.25 14.08
CA SER A 126 0.16 13.38 15.51
C SER A 126 0.87 14.71 15.83
N ASP A 127 0.60 15.29 16.99
CA ASP A 127 1.29 16.49 17.47
C ASP A 127 2.54 16.17 18.32
N LEU A 128 2.95 14.89 18.39
CA LEU A 128 4.01 14.42 19.30
C LEU A 128 5.33 15.18 19.11
N TYR A 129 5.71 15.43 17.86
CA TYR A 129 6.98 16.08 17.50
C TYR A 129 6.80 17.52 16.98
N GLY A 130 5.59 18.07 17.01
CA GLY A 130 5.30 19.46 16.58
C GLY A 130 5.40 19.72 15.08
N ASN A 131 5.61 18.69 14.25
CA ASN A 131 5.65 18.76 12.79
C ASN A 131 4.38 18.19 12.12
N GLY A 132 3.38 17.77 12.91
CA GLY A 132 2.11 17.23 12.47
C GLY A 132 2.08 15.69 12.34
N PHE A 133 3.19 15.00 12.58
CA PHE A 133 3.29 13.56 12.37
C PHE A 133 4.12 12.86 13.45
N ASN A 134 3.71 11.63 13.78
CA ASN A 134 4.58 10.63 14.39
C ASN A 134 5.17 9.76 13.27
N SER A 135 6.48 9.71 13.16
CA SER A 135 7.20 9.06 12.07
C SER A 135 8.58 8.56 12.50
N PRO A 136 9.24 7.68 11.70
CA PRO A 136 10.63 7.27 11.98
C PRO A 136 11.66 8.39 11.94
N ALA A 137 11.29 9.58 11.49
CA ALA A 137 12.16 10.76 11.48
C ALA A 137 11.96 11.66 12.72
N GLU A 138 10.94 11.35 13.54
CA GLU A 138 10.65 12.08 14.78
C GLU A 138 10.59 13.61 14.53
N GLU A 139 11.29 14.42 15.33
CA GLU A 139 11.38 15.87 15.18
C GLU A 139 12.12 16.33 13.91
N TRP A 140 12.86 15.44 13.26
CA TRP A 140 13.62 15.73 12.03
C TRP A 140 12.76 15.72 10.76
N LEU A 141 11.52 15.22 10.81
CA LEU A 141 10.62 15.34 9.66
C LEU A 141 10.33 16.81 9.37
N PRO A 142 10.51 17.29 8.12
CA PRO A 142 10.27 18.69 7.78
C PRO A 142 8.86 19.14 8.15
N SER A 143 8.75 20.31 8.75
CA SER A 143 7.46 20.98 8.97
C SER A 143 6.90 21.51 7.64
N GLY A 144 5.57 21.61 7.53
CA GLY A 144 4.88 22.12 6.34
C GLY A 144 4.44 21.05 5.35
N LEU A 145 4.54 19.77 5.73
CA LEU A 145 3.92 18.68 4.97
C LEU A 145 2.42 18.64 5.29
N ASP A 146 1.56 18.97 4.33
CA ASP A 146 0.13 19.19 4.58
C ASP A 146 -0.69 17.89 4.64
N THR A 147 -0.19 16.80 4.09
CA THR A 147 -0.92 15.52 4.04
C THR A 147 -0.06 14.34 4.44
N VAL A 148 -0.70 13.28 4.97
CA VAL A 148 -0.01 12.04 5.30
C VAL A 148 0.64 11.38 4.08
N ILE A 149 0.13 11.62 2.85
CA ILE A 149 0.74 11.12 1.61
C ILE A 149 2.04 11.87 1.31
N ALA A 150 2.03 13.21 1.43
CA ALA A 150 3.24 14.02 1.24
C ALA A 150 4.31 13.61 2.28
N ALA A 151 3.92 13.46 3.54
CA ALA A 151 4.82 12.98 4.59
C ALA A 151 5.34 11.55 4.30
N GLN A 152 4.52 10.67 3.74
CA GLN A 152 4.94 9.31 3.36
C GLN A 152 5.94 9.31 2.21
N ALA A 153 5.77 10.20 1.23
CA ALA A 153 6.56 10.20 0.00
C ALA A 153 8.07 10.43 0.23
N VAL A 154 8.47 11.05 1.35
CA VAL A 154 9.89 11.31 1.63
C VAL A 154 10.65 10.10 2.19
N PHE A 155 9.97 9.04 2.67
CA PHE A 155 10.63 7.90 3.31
C PHE A 155 11.26 6.89 2.34
N PRO A 156 10.64 6.50 1.21
CA PRO A 156 11.28 5.59 0.25
C PRO A 156 12.60 6.12 -0.30
N MET A 157 12.72 7.43 -0.49
CA MET A 157 13.93 8.10 -1.02
C MET A 157 15.15 7.94 -0.10
N VAL A 158 14.91 7.71 1.20
CA VAL A 158 15.95 7.57 2.24
C VAL A 158 16.11 6.11 2.71
N ALA A 159 15.27 5.20 2.21
CA ALA A 159 15.35 3.79 2.57
C ALA A 159 16.45 3.10 1.75
N GLN A 160 17.45 2.53 2.44
CA GLN A 160 18.67 1.97 1.86
C GLN A 160 18.39 0.99 0.71
N PHE A 161 17.50 0.01 0.92
CA PHE A 161 17.22 -1.06 -0.05
C PHE A 161 16.07 -0.71 -1.00
N GLU A 162 15.38 0.41 -0.78
CA GLU A 162 14.33 0.89 -1.67
C GLU A 162 14.91 1.82 -2.74
N MET A 163 15.41 3.00 -2.36
CA MET A 163 15.85 4.03 -3.31
C MET A 163 17.18 4.70 -2.96
N ALA A 164 17.67 4.66 -1.70
CA ALA A 164 18.84 5.42 -1.31
C ALA A 164 20.17 4.78 -1.77
N GLY A 165 20.24 3.45 -1.80
CA GLY A 165 21.48 2.72 -2.05
C GLY A 165 22.33 2.48 -0.80
N ASN A 166 23.52 1.90 -0.98
CA ASN A 166 24.37 1.56 0.15
C ASN A 166 25.26 2.74 0.56
N PRO A 167 25.62 2.85 1.86
CA PRO A 167 26.61 3.83 2.32
C PRO A 167 27.88 3.76 1.49
N LYS A 168 28.42 4.91 1.08
CA LYS A 168 29.60 5.12 0.22
C LYS A 168 29.37 4.98 -1.29
N GLU A 169 28.18 4.61 -1.75
CA GLU A 169 27.87 4.56 -3.19
C GLU A 169 27.53 5.96 -3.76
N ASN A 170 26.81 6.76 -2.98
CA ASN A 170 26.36 8.06 -3.40
C ASN A 170 26.15 9.01 -2.20
N GLU A 171 25.93 10.30 -2.49
CA GLU A 171 25.77 11.34 -1.47
C GLU A 171 24.47 11.21 -0.64
N ILE A 172 23.43 10.58 -1.21
CA ILE A 172 22.16 10.37 -0.50
C ILE A 172 22.35 9.30 0.56
N ALA A 173 22.85 8.12 0.17
CA ALA A 173 23.12 7.02 1.09
C ALA A 173 24.14 7.42 2.19
N GLY A 174 25.14 8.23 1.84
CA GLY A 174 26.08 8.79 2.80
C GLY A 174 25.40 9.69 3.82
N ALA A 175 24.57 10.63 3.37
CA ALA A 175 23.86 11.55 4.23
C ALA A 175 22.86 10.85 5.16
N VAL A 176 22.07 9.91 4.64
CA VAL A 176 21.11 9.11 5.43
C VAL A 176 21.83 8.28 6.52
N HIS A 177 23.01 7.78 6.23
CA HIS A 177 23.78 7.00 7.22
C HIS A 177 24.11 7.80 8.47
N ASP A 178 24.37 9.10 8.31
CA ASP A 178 24.65 10.00 9.42
C ASP A 178 23.36 10.44 10.13
N ARG A 179 22.37 10.94 9.35
CA ARG A 179 21.09 11.39 9.87
C ARG A 179 20.03 11.40 8.76
N ILE A 180 18.82 10.89 9.04
CA ILE A 180 17.76 10.68 8.05
C ILE A 180 17.40 11.94 7.27
N ASP A 181 17.34 13.10 7.92
CA ASP A 181 16.96 14.38 7.30
C ASP A 181 18.06 15.01 6.44
N ALA A 182 19.31 14.60 6.60
CA ALA A 182 20.44 15.22 5.90
C ALA A 182 20.42 15.00 4.38
N SER A 183 19.70 13.98 3.90
CA SER A 183 19.57 13.67 2.46
C SER A 183 18.52 14.51 1.75
N TRP A 184 17.46 14.94 2.43
CA TRP A 184 16.35 15.66 1.80
C TRP A 184 16.74 16.98 1.16
N PRO A 185 17.58 17.85 1.77
CA PRO A 185 18.10 19.04 1.11
C PRO A 185 18.90 18.74 -0.16
N ILE A 186 19.61 17.59 -0.19
CA ILE A 186 20.39 17.17 -1.36
C ILE A 186 19.45 16.74 -2.49
N LEU A 187 18.41 15.95 -2.20
CA LEU A 187 17.39 15.57 -3.16
C LEU A 187 16.65 16.78 -3.73
N ALA A 188 16.20 17.70 -2.88
CA ALA A 188 15.58 18.94 -3.34
C ALA A 188 16.51 19.77 -4.26
N LYS A 189 17.82 19.83 -3.92
CA LYS A 189 18.81 20.50 -4.77
C LYS A 189 18.94 19.82 -6.14
N ARG A 190 18.97 18.45 -6.19
CA ARG A 190 19.02 17.74 -7.47
C ARG A 190 17.86 18.08 -8.38
N VAL A 191 16.65 18.23 -7.83
CA VAL A 191 15.43 18.60 -8.57
C VAL A 191 15.52 20.06 -9.05
N ARG A 192 15.72 21.00 -8.15
CA ARG A 192 15.63 22.44 -8.44
C ARG A 192 16.73 23.00 -9.34
N ILE A 193 17.87 22.32 -9.49
CA ILE A 193 18.92 22.73 -10.43
C ILE A 193 18.63 22.35 -11.89
N ILE A 194 17.63 21.51 -12.13
CA ILE A 194 17.12 21.23 -13.47
C ILE A 194 16.19 22.40 -13.84
N PRO A 195 16.53 23.20 -14.89
CA PRO A 195 15.79 24.42 -15.18
C PRO A 195 14.29 24.21 -15.33
N GLU A 196 13.88 23.18 -16.07
CA GLU A 196 12.47 22.87 -16.31
C GLU A 196 11.71 22.60 -15.01
N TYR A 197 12.26 21.78 -14.08
CA TYR A 197 11.64 21.61 -12.76
C TYR A 197 11.60 22.91 -11.97
N GLY A 198 12.70 23.67 -11.95
CA GLY A 198 12.77 24.95 -11.24
C GLY A 198 11.67 25.92 -11.69
N GLU A 199 11.47 26.07 -13.00
CA GLU A 199 10.41 26.89 -13.59
C GLU A 199 9.01 26.39 -13.26
N MET A 200 8.78 25.07 -13.35
CA MET A 200 7.49 24.46 -13.01
C MET A 200 7.11 24.72 -11.54
N PHE A 201 8.06 24.57 -10.60
CA PHE A 201 7.80 24.86 -9.19
C PHE A 201 7.50 26.31 -8.92
N VAL A 202 8.21 27.26 -9.57
CA VAL A 202 7.93 28.70 -9.45
C VAL A 202 6.55 29.05 -9.98
N ALA A 203 6.09 28.37 -11.03
CA ALA A 203 4.77 28.60 -11.61
C ALA A 203 3.64 27.98 -10.75
N ALA A 204 3.87 26.82 -10.12
CA ALA A 204 2.83 26.05 -9.43
C ALA A 204 2.69 26.37 -7.93
N PHE A 205 3.70 26.97 -7.29
CA PHE A 205 3.71 27.19 -5.85
C PHE A 205 3.83 28.69 -5.51
N ASP A 206 2.79 29.25 -4.91
CA ASP A 206 2.73 30.69 -4.57
C ASP A 206 3.85 31.16 -3.62
N ASN A 207 4.36 30.28 -2.76
CA ASN A 207 5.45 30.55 -1.83
C ASN A 207 6.84 30.48 -2.50
N ILE A 208 6.95 29.97 -3.72
CA ILE A 208 8.21 29.81 -4.46
C ILE A 208 8.33 30.93 -5.49
N LYS A 209 9.32 31.81 -5.34
CA LYS A 209 9.58 32.93 -6.27
C LYS A 209 10.81 32.69 -7.13
N LYS A 210 11.65 31.74 -6.78
CA LYS A 210 12.85 31.35 -7.52
C LYS A 210 13.20 29.88 -7.21
N PRO A 211 13.82 29.16 -8.14
CA PRO A 211 14.09 27.72 -8.00
C PRO A 211 14.84 27.32 -6.72
N GLU A 212 15.74 28.19 -6.22
CA GLU A 212 16.54 27.92 -5.02
C GLU A 212 15.70 27.76 -3.75
N GLN A 213 14.46 28.22 -3.75
CA GLN A 213 13.53 28.12 -2.63
C GLN A 213 12.84 26.75 -2.55
N VAL A 214 12.87 25.96 -3.63
CA VAL A 214 12.28 24.62 -3.64
C VAL A 214 12.98 23.72 -2.62
N SER A 215 12.21 23.21 -1.70
CA SER A 215 12.63 22.27 -0.66
C SER A 215 12.04 20.88 -0.89
N ILE A 216 12.34 19.93 -0.01
CA ILE A 216 11.72 18.60 -0.07
C ILE A 216 10.22 18.65 0.22
N VAL A 217 9.73 19.69 0.88
CA VAL A 217 8.30 19.86 1.20
C VAL A 217 7.50 20.02 -0.08
N GLU A 218 7.89 20.92 -0.99
CA GLU A 218 7.21 21.13 -2.27
C GLU A 218 7.35 19.90 -3.19
N VAL A 219 8.48 19.20 -3.15
CA VAL A 219 8.68 17.93 -3.89
C VAL A 219 7.71 16.88 -3.38
N ALA A 220 7.58 16.72 -2.06
CA ALA A 220 6.69 15.78 -1.42
C ALA A 220 5.20 16.12 -1.63
N GLU A 221 4.87 17.43 -1.58
CA GLU A 221 3.51 17.89 -1.88
C GLU A 221 3.10 17.56 -3.32
N ALA A 222 3.96 17.86 -4.30
CA ALA A 222 3.69 17.51 -5.69
C ALA A 222 3.48 16.00 -5.89
N LEU A 223 4.32 15.17 -5.28
CA LEU A 223 4.15 13.71 -5.30
C LEU A 223 2.83 13.29 -4.67
N GLY A 224 2.48 13.84 -3.51
CA GLY A 224 1.22 13.57 -2.81
C GLY A 224 0.01 13.95 -3.65
N GLN A 225 0.06 15.09 -4.32
CA GLN A 225 -1.00 15.56 -5.23
C GLN A 225 -1.17 14.63 -6.44
N PHE A 226 -0.07 14.17 -7.04
CA PHE A 226 -0.12 13.20 -8.13
C PHE A 226 -0.70 11.86 -7.66
N ILE A 227 -0.21 11.31 -6.55
CA ILE A 227 -0.71 10.04 -5.99
C ILE A 227 -2.21 10.14 -5.71
N ASN A 228 -2.66 11.24 -5.11
CA ASN A 228 -4.08 11.46 -4.83
C ASN A 228 -4.92 11.58 -6.12
N ASN A 229 -4.43 12.25 -7.14
CA ASN A 229 -5.15 12.42 -8.42
C ASN A 229 -5.20 11.13 -9.23
N GLU A 230 -4.09 10.43 -9.34
CA GLU A 230 -3.93 9.28 -10.26
C GLU A 230 -4.59 8.02 -9.73
N TRP A 231 -4.46 7.74 -8.45
CA TRP A 231 -5.02 6.55 -7.81
C TRP A 231 -6.28 6.84 -7.00
N GLN A 232 -7.13 7.75 -7.49
CA GLN A 232 -8.45 8.02 -6.93
C GLN A 232 -9.52 7.43 -7.82
N ASN A 233 -10.47 6.65 -7.25
CA ASN A 233 -11.67 6.29 -7.94
C ASN A 233 -12.85 6.00 -7.01
N PHE A 234 -14.05 6.15 -7.57
CA PHE A 234 -15.34 5.91 -6.92
C PHE A 234 -16.41 5.54 -7.97
N ASP A 235 -16.01 4.81 -9.02
CA ASP A 235 -16.83 4.46 -10.19
C ASP A 235 -16.89 2.94 -10.44
N SER A 236 -16.69 2.14 -9.39
CA SER A 236 -16.83 0.68 -9.46
C SER A 236 -18.31 0.26 -9.56
N PRO A 237 -18.60 -0.98 -9.99
CA PRO A 237 -19.95 -1.54 -9.90
C PRO A 237 -20.54 -1.46 -8.48
N TYR A 238 -19.71 -1.63 -7.44
CA TYR A 238 -20.16 -1.48 -6.06
C TYR A 238 -20.51 -0.03 -5.70
N ASP A 239 -19.77 0.96 -6.22
CA ASP A 239 -20.11 2.37 -6.05
C ASP A 239 -21.45 2.69 -6.72
N ALA A 240 -21.68 2.20 -7.94
CA ALA A 240 -22.93 2.37 -8.65
C ALA A 240 -24.13 1.70 -7.93
N LEU A 241 -23.90 0.58 -7.23
CA LEU A 241 -24.94 0.00 -6.38
C LEU A 241 -25.29 0.94 -5.21
N ILE A 242 -24.28 1.54 -4.56
CA ILE A 242 -24.50 2.36 -3.37
C ILE A 242 -25.11 3.72 -3.76
N SER A 243 -24.61 4.37 -4.83
CA SER A 243 -25.03 5.72 -5.25
C SER A 243 -26.35 5.71 -6.00
N ASP A 244 -26.51 4.75 -6.94
CA ASP A 244 -27.57 4.78 -7.96
C ASP A 244 -28.54 3.58 -7.84
N GLY A 245 -28.29 2.65 -6.91
CA GLY A 245 -29.11 1.45 -6.74
C GLY A 245 -28.96 0.44 -7.89
N LEU A 246 -27.92 0.55 -8.72
CA LEU A 246 -27.69 -0.36 -9.83
C LEU A 246 -27.26 -1.75 -9.33
N PRO A 247 -27.91 -2.84 -9.80
CA PRO A 247 -27.63 -4.17 -9.28
C PRO A 247 -26.25 -4.67 -9.70
N LEU A 248 -25.59 -5.39 -8.79
CA LEU A 248 -24.39 -6.17 -9.11
C LEU A 248 -24.74 -7.41 -9.97
N ALA A 249 -23.74 -7.96 -10.64
CA ALA A 249 -23.85 -9.29 -11.22
C ALA A 249 -24.25 -10.33 -10.15
N PRO A 250 -25.07 -11.35 -10.46
CA PRO A 250 -25.62 -12.26 -9.44
C PRO A 250 -24.60 -12.92 -8.52
N ALA A 251 -23.41 -13.31 -9.03
CA ALA A 251 -22.34 -13.87 -8.21
C ALA A 251 -21.73 -12.84 -7.26
N ALA A 252 -21.48 -11.62 -7.76
CA ALA A 252 -20.95 -10.52 -6.96
C ALA A 252 -21.93 -10.08 -5.85
N GLU A 253 -23.24 -10.12 -6.13
CA GLU A 253 -24.26 -9.80 -5.11
C GLU A 253 -24.29 -10.86 -4.01
N ARG A 254 -24.21 -12.15 -4.33
CA ARG A 254 -24.09 -13.20 -3.31
C ARG A 254 -22.79 -13.04 -2.50
N GLY A 255 -21.67 -12.75 -3.18
CA GLY A 255 -20.41 -12.46 -2.53
C GLY A 255 -20.48 -11.26 -1.60
N ARG A 256 -21.18 -10.18 -1.98
CA ARG A 256 -21.46 -9.04 -1.14
C ARG A 256 -22.24 -9.43 0.12
N GLN A 257 -23.29 -10.23 -0.04
CA GLN A 257 -24.08 -10.71 1.10
C GLN A 257 -23.25 -11.56 2.05
N LEU A 258 -22.40 -12.45 1.55
CA LEU A 258 -21.45 -13.21 2.36
C LEU A 258 -20.46 -12.29 3.09
N PHE A 259 -19.88 -11.32 2.38
CA PHE A 259 -18.88 -10.38 2.92
C PHE A 259 -19.41 -9.58 4.12
N PHE A 260 -20.64 -9.05 4.02
CA PHE A 260 -21.29 -8.29 5.08
C PHE A 260 -22.06 -9.19 6.09
N GLY A 261 -22.17 -10.49 5.81
CA GLY A 261 -22.90 -11.46 6.61
C GLY A 261 -21.99 -12.58 7.16
N GLU A 262 -22.25 -13.81 6.72
CA GLU A 262 -21.69 -15.04 7.28
C GLU A 262 -20.15 -15.10 7.26
N ALA A 263 -19.51 -14.56 6.20
CA ALA A 263 -18.05 -14.53 6.09
C ALA A 263 -17.39 -13.56 7.07
N ASN A 264 -18.16 -12.65 7.69
CA ASN A 264 -17.72 -11.67 8.69
C ASN A 264 -16.55 -10.76 8.24
N CYS A 265 -16.36 -10.56 6.94
CA CYS A 265 -15.25 -9.75 6.42
C CYS A 265 -15.41 -8.26 6.83
N SER A 266 -16.67 -7.79 6.89
CA SER A 266 -17.00 -6.40 7.23
C SER A 266 -16.70 -6.01 8.67
N SER A 267 -16.36 -6.97 9.54
CA SER A 267 -15.91 -6.66 10.91
C SER A 267 -14.62 -5.85 10.96
N CYS A 268 -13.74 -6.04 9.95
CA CYS A 268 -12.51 -5.28 9.75
C CYS A 268 -12.58 -4.43 8.47
N HIS A 269 -13.14 -4.98 7.39
CA HIS A 269 -13.26 -4.30 6.10
C HIS A 269 -14.58 -3.51 5.99
N SER A 270 -14.67 -2.41 6.73
CA SER A 270 -15.86 -1.56 6.85
C SER A 270 -15.64 -0.13 6.37
N GLY A 271 -16.71 0.64 6.33
CA GLY A 271 -16.68 2.04 5.87
C GLY A 271 -16.45 2.21 4.36
N PRO A 272 -16.34 3.45 3.86
CA PRO A 272 -16.29 3.74 2.43
C PRO A 272 -15.06 3.16 1.73
N LEU A 273 -13.96 2.99 2.45
CA LEU A 273 -12.72 2.40 1.95
C LEU A 273 -12.63 0.88 2.16
N LEU A 274 -13.63 0.27 2.81
CA LEU A 274 -13.60 -1.14 3.22
C LEU A 274 -12.34 -1.46 4.04
N SER A 275 -12.08 -0.64 5.08
CA SER A 275 -10.98 -0.77 6.02
C SER A 275 -11.33 -0.03 7.31
N ASP A 276 -11.22 -0.68 8.44
CA ASP A 276 -11.33 -0.05 9.77
C ASP A 276 -10.06 0.73 10.16
N GLN A 277 -9.00 0.65 9.34
CA GLN A 277 -7.68 1.23 9.53
C GLN A 277 -6.98 0.81 10.83
N LYS A 278 -7.45 -0.24 11.49
CA LYS A 278 -6.86 -0.84 12.69
C LYS A 278 -5.86 -1.94 12.33
N PHE A 279 -5.24 -2.51 13.36
CA PHE A 279 -4.19 -3.51 13.22
C PHE A 279 -4.67 -4.86 13.72
N HIS A 280 -4.51 -5.90 12.88
CA HIS A 280 -4.97 -7.27 13.17
C HIS A 280 -3.89 -8.29 12.84
N ALA A 281 -3.88 -9.40 13.59
CA ALA A 281 -2.95 -10.50 13.41
C ALA A 281 -3.62 -11.64 12.63
N LEU A 282 -3.32 -11.74 11.34
CA LEU A 282 -3.85 -12.80 10.47
C LEU A 282 -2.96 -14.03 10.41
N GLY A 283 -1.72 -13.94 10.92
CA GLY A 283 -0.75 -15.02 10.86
C GLY A 283 -0.42 -15.47 9.45
N LEU A 284 -0.22 -14.53 8.52
CA LEU A 284 0.22 -14.86 7.16
C LEU A 284 1.53 -15.68 7.19
N PRO A 285 1.77 -16.58 6.22
CA PRO A 285 3.03 -17.30 6.10
C PRO A 285 4.21 -16.35 6.07
N ALA A 286 5.17 -16.51 7.00
CA ALA A 286 6.31 -15.63 7.12
C ALA A 286 7.43 -16.07 6.18
N PHE A 287 8.03 -15.11 5.48
CA PHE A 287 9.24 -15.27 4.65
C PHE A 287 9.86 -13.90 4.36
N GLY A 288 11.06 -13.91 3.79
CA GLY A 288 11.81 -12.72 3.47
C GLY A 288 12.57 -12.15 4.66
N PRO A 289 13.20 -11.00 4.49
CA PRO A 289 14.05 -10.40 5.51
C PRO A 289 13.29 -9.87 6.73
N GLY A 290 11.98 -9.67 6.61
CA GLY A 290 11.17 -9.01 7.64
C GLY A 290 11.60 -7.58 7.93
N ARG A 291 10.78 -6.89 8.74
CA ARG A 291 11.13 -5.59 9.32
C ARG A 291 11.29 -5.78 10.83
N THR A 292 12.53 -5.88 11.25
CA THR A 292 12.91 -6.14 12.64
C THR A 292 13.24 -4.85 13.37
N ARG A 293 13.20 -4.89 14.70
CA ARG A 293 13.77 -3.85 15.53
C ARG A 293 15.31 -3.84 15.43
N ARG A 294 15.89 -2.70 15.72
CA ARG A 294 17.35 -2.57 15.86
C ARG A 294 17.84 -3.62 16.87
N PHE A 295 18.91 -4.33 16.52
CA PHE A 295 19.50 -5.41 17.32
C PHE A 295 18.70 -6.73 17.38
N ASP A 296 17.57 -6.87 16.70
CA ASP A 296 16.92 -8.17 16.55
C ASP A 296 17.63 -8.98 15.44
N PRO A 297 18.28 -10.09 15.76
CA PRO A 297 19.03 -10.87 14.78
C PRO A 297 18.15 -11.73 13.87
N MET A 298 16.86 -11.86 14.19
CA MET A 298 15.93 -12.73 13.45
C MET A 298 15.31 -12.00 12.26
N PRO A 299 15.28 -12.62 11.07
CA PRO A 299 14.64 -12.05 9.89
C PRO A 299 13.11 -12.19 9.97
N ARG A 300 12.48 -11.53 10.92
CA ARG A 300 11.04 -11.60 11.18
C ARG A 300 10.38 -10.23 11.03
N ASP A 301 9.08 -10.23 10.73
CA ASP A 301 8.29 -9.02 10.72
C ASP A 301 7.38 -8.98 11.95
N VAL A 302 7.67 -8.10 12.87
CA VAL A 302 6.93 -7.97 14.12
C VAL A 302 5.70 -7.04 14.00
N GLY A 303 5.44 -6.49 12.82
CA GLY A 303 4.28 -5.63 12.53
C GLY A 303 4.26 -4.37 13.38
N ARG A 304 3.07 -3.99 13.86
CA ARG A 304 2.84 -2.79 14.67
C ARG A 304 3.71 -2.71 15.93
N MET A 305 4.06 -3.85 16.53
CA MET A 305 4.94 -3.87 17.71
C MET A 305 6.29 -3.17 17.45
N GLY A 306 6.79 -3.18 16.21
CA GLY A 306 8.01 -2.47 15.83
C GLY A 306 7.95 -0.97 16.05
N GLU A 307 6.76 -0.39 16.08
CA GLU A 307 6.51 1.05 16.18
C GLU A 307 5.86 1.43 17.54
N SER A 308 4.99 0.59 18.07
CA SER A 308 4.27 0.88 19.34
C SER A 308 5.01 0.46 20.60
N ASP A 309 6.03 -0.39 20.49
CA ASP A 309 6.72 -1.04 21.62
C ASP A 309 5.81 -1.91 22.52
N ALA A 310 4.56 -2.16 22.12
CA ALA A 310 3.58 -2.91 22.87
C ALA A 310 3.53 -4.39 22.41
N LEU A 311 3.68 -5.35 23.35
CA LEU A 311 3.68 -6.78 23.04
C LEU A 311 2.35 -7.30 22.48
N GLU A 312 1.26 -6.64 22.81
CA GLU A 312 -0.08 -6.93 22.25
C GLU A 312 -0.17 -6.65 20.76
N ASP A 313 0.67 -5.76 20.24
CA ASP A 313 0.74 -5.40 18.83
C ASP A 313 1.65 -6.31 18.00
N ALA A 314 2.24 -7.33 18.59
CA ALA A 314 3.08 -8.29 17.89
C ALA A 314 2.33 -8.97 16.75
N TYR A 315 2.94 -8.92 15.53
CA TYR A 315 2.45 -9.52 14.29
C TYR A 315 1.09 -8.95 13.80
N ARG A 316 0.72 -7.77 14.29
CA ARG A 316 -0.46 -7.04 13.82
C ARG A 316 -0.09 -6.13 12.66
N PHE A 317 -0.92 -6.15 11.62
CA PHE A 317 -0.77 -5.34 10.42
C PHE A 317 -2.06 -4.59 10.14
N LYS A 318 -1.93 -3.40 9.54
CA LYS A 318 -3.06 -2.54 9.23
C LYS A 318 -3.99 -3.20 8.22
N THR A 319 -5.31 -3.12 8.46
CA THR A 319 -6.33 -3.56 7.50
C THR A 319 -6.18 -2.78 6.20
N PRO A 320 -5.91 -3.45 5.06
CA PRO A 320 -5.81 -2.76 3.78
C PRO A 320 -7.18 -2.31 3.27
N ARG A 321 -7.19 -1.26 2.47
CA ARG A 321 -8.36 -0.85 1.69
C ARG A 321 -8.62 -1.87 0.59
N LEU A 322 -9.90 -2.17 0.31
CA LEU A 322 -10.24 -3.18 -0.69
C LEU A 322 -10.68 -2.63 -2.05
N ARG A 323 -10.84 -1.29 -2.17
CA ARG A 323 -11.13 -0.68 -3.48
C ARG A 323 -10.01 -0.98 -4.47
N ASN A 324 -10.36 -1.50 -5.65
CA ASN A 324 -9.44 -1.94 -6.70
C ASN A 324 -8.52 -3.11 -6.31
N ILE A 325 -8.85 -3.87 -5.27
CA ILE A 325 -7.99 -4.95 -4.77
C ILE A 325 -7.66 -6.00 -5.84
N ALA A 326 -8.55 -6.24 -6.80
CA ALA A 326 -8.32 -7.20 -7.87
C ALA A 326 -7.16 -6.82 -8.82
N LEU A 327 -6.66 -5.58 -8.77
CA LEU A 327 -5.56 -5.09 -9.61
C LEU A 327 -4.18 -5.20 -8.94
N THR A 328 -4.10 -5.55 -7.66
CA THR A 328 -2.88 -5.38 -6.84
C THR A 328 -2.39 -6.68 -6.22
N ALA A 329 -2.47 -7.77 -6.97
CA ALA A 329 -1.82 -9.02 -6.60
C ALA A 329 -0.28 -8.84 -6.55
N PRO A 330 0.44 -9.63 -5.72
CA PRO A 330 -0.03 -10.61 -4.74
C PRO A 330 -0.49 -9.98 -3.42
N TYR A 331 -1.18 -10.74 -2.58
CA TYR A 331 -1.92 -10.28 -1.41
C TYR A 331 -1.24 -10.62 -0.08
N GLY A 332 -1.51 -9.78 0.92
CA GLY A 332 -0.90 -9.82 2.24
C GLY A 332 0.24 -8.81 2.38
N HIS A 333 0.66 -8.50 3.63
CA HIS A 333 1.73 -7.52 3.86
C HIS A 333 3.08 -7.93 3.25
N ASN A 334 3.28 -9.21 3.00
CA ASN A 334 4.44 -9.78 2.32
C ASN A 334 4.10 -10.47 0.99
N GLY A 335 2.87 -10.29 0.47
CA GLY A 335 2.45 -10.89 -0.80
C GLY A 335 2.41 -12.41 -0.78
N ALA A 336 2.00 -13.03 0.34
CA ALA A 336 2.04 -14.49 0.52
C ALA A 336 1.11 -15.26 -0.43
N TYR A 337 0.11 -14.61 -1.01
CA TYR A 337 -0.90 -15.25 -1.86
C TYR A 337 -1.01 -14.55 -3.21
N PRO A 338 -0.80 -15.27 -4.33
CA PRO A 338 -0.84 -14.68 -5.67
C PRO A 338 -2.27 -14.42 -6.16
N THR A 339 -3.31 -14.95 -5.49
CA THR A 339 -4.69 -14.87 -5.92
C THR A 339 -5.63 -14.37 -4.83
N LEU A 340 -6.73 -13.72 -5.21
CA LEU A 340 -7.83 -13.36 -4.29
C LEU A 340 -8.41 -14.58 -3.59
N GLU A 341 -8.56 -15.69 -4.30
CA GLU A 341 -9.03 -16.94 -3.69
C GLU A 341 -8.10 -17.40 -2.55
N GLY A 342 -6.79 -17.40 -2.77
CA GLY A 342 -5.80 -17.82 -1.78
C GLY A 342 -5.87 -16.98 -0.50
N ILE A 343 -5.90 -15.65 -0.63
CA ILE A 343 -5.98 -14.77 0.55
C ILE A 343 -7.34 -14.85 1.25
N ILE A 344 -8.45 -15.04 0.52
CA ILE A 344 -9.78 -15.26 1.11
C ILE A 344 -9.79 -16.57 1.90
N ARG A 345 -9.27 -17.67 1.34
CA ARG A 345 -9.17 -18.95 2.05
C ARG A 345 -8.31 -18.85 3.31
N HIS A 346 -7.24 -18.03 3.27
CA HIS A 346 -6.46 -17.75 4.47
C HIS A 346 -7.29 -17.05 5.55
N HIS A 347 -8.06 -16.02 5.21
CA HIS A 347 -8.93 -15.34 6.17
C HIS A 347 -10.01 -16.28 6.76
N LEU A 348 -10.53 -17.19 5.94
CA LEU A 348 -11.53 -18.15 6.38
C LEU A 348 -10.96 -19.19 7.36
N ASN A 349 -9.70 -19.61 7.21
CA ASN A 349 -9.06 -20.55 8.12
C ASN A 349 -7.53 -20.40 8.11
N PRO A 350 -6.96 -19.48 8.90
CA PRO A 350 -5.51 -19.22 8.91
C PRO A 350 -4.67 -20.44 9.27
N ALA A 351 -5.11 -21.25 10.23
CA ALA A 351 -4.35 -22.42 10.67
C ALA A 351 -4.19 -23.44 9.55
N LYS A 352 -5.29 -23.75 8.83
CA LYS A 352 -5.27 -24.65 7.67
C LYS A 352 -4.44 -24.06 6.54
N ALA A 353 -4.70 -22.81 6.18
CA ALA A 353 -4.03 -22.14 5.05
C ALA A 353 -2.51 -22.01 5.28
N ARG A 354 -2.06 -21.77 6.52
CA ARG A 354 -0.62 -21.80 6.86
C ARG A 354 0.01 -23.16 6.69
N ALA A 355 -0.71 -24.23 7.11
CA ALA A 355 -0.20 -25.60 7.01
C ALA A 355 -0.10 -26.10 5.55
N GLU A 356 -0.96 -25.60 4.68
CA GLU A 356 -1.02 -25.96 3.25
C GLU A 356 -0.18 -25.02 2.36
N TRP A 357 0.31 -23.90 2.89
CA TRP A 357 1.08 -22.93 2.10
C TRP A 357 2.43 -23.48 1.69
N THR A 358 2.80 -23.23 0.43
CA THR A 358 4.10 -23.62 -0.13
C THR A 358 4.84 -22.41 -0.67
N ARG A 359 6.17 -22.50 -0.75
CA ARG A 359 7.05 -21.41 -1.21
C ARG A 359 6.75 -20.95 -2.64
N ASP A 360 6.21 -21.83 -3.46
CA ASP A 360 5.86 -21.56 -4.86
C ASP A 360 4.70 -20.55 -5.01
N LEU A 361 3.94 -20.32 -3.94
CA LEU A 361 2.91 -19.29 -3.90
C LEU A 361 3.47 -17.88 -3.78
N ALA A 362 4.72 -17.73 -3.35
CA ALA A 362 5.39 -16.44 -3.28
C ALA A 362 5.96 -16.04 -4.65
N SER A 363 5.50 -14.92 -5.20
CA SER A 363 6.01 -14.33 -6.45
C SER A 363 7.37 -13.66 -6.19
N LEU A 364 8.44 -14.45 -6.20
CA LEU A 364 9.82 -14.00 -5.93
C LEU A 364 10.70 -14.25 -7.14
N PRO A 365 11.22 -13.21 -7.82
CA PRO A 365 12.26 -13.37 -8.82
C PRO A 365 13.48 -14.11 -8.24
N SER A 366 14.13 -14.93 -9.05
CA SER A 366 15.29 -15.70 -8.62
C SER A 366 16.44 -14.79 -8.18
N VAL A 367 16.92 -14.98 -6.96
CA VAL A 367 18.09 -14.28 -6.39
C VAL A 367 18.93 -15.35 -5.68
N PRO A 368 19.88 -16.02 -6.36
CA PRO A 368 20.57 -17.19 -5.83
C PRO A 368 21.22 -17.00 -4.46
N TRP A 369 21.76 -15.80 -4.18
CA TRP A 369 22.40 -15.49 -2.89
C TRP A 369 21.43 -15.13 -1.76
N LEU A 370 20.12 -14.96 -2.03
CA LEU A 370 19.07 -14.72 -1.03
C LEU A 370 18.12 -15.91 -0.86
N GLN A 371 18.12 -16.85 -1.78
CA GLN A 371 17.15 -17.94 -1.86
C GLN A 371 17.03 -18.75 -0.55
N GLU A 372 18.15 -19.03 0.10
CA GLU A 372 18.16 -19.73 1.39
C GLU A 372 17.67 -18.82 2.52
N ILE A 373 18.02 -17.53 2.46
CA ILE A 373 17.69 -16.53 3.49
C ILE A 373 16.22 -16.17 3.42
N ASP A 374 15.62 -16.15 2.23
CA ASP A 374 14.21 -15.75 2.04
C ASP A 374 13.23 -16.60 2.87
N PHE A 375 13.57 -17.85 3.18
CA PHE A 375 12.68 -18.74 3.91
C PHE A 375 13.25 -19.27 5.25
N VAL A 376 14.36 -18.71 5.72
CA VAL A 376 15.02 -19.18 6.95
C VAL A 376 14.13 -19.12 8.17
N ILE A 377 13.25 -18.10 8.26
CA ILE A 377 12.32 -17.92 9.37
C ILE A 377 11.34 -19.10 9.55
N GLN A 378 11.01 -19.82 8.48
CA GLN A 378 10.11 -20.98 8.53
C GLN A 378 10.73 -22.17 9.26
N ASN A 379 12.05 -22.18 9.45
CA ASN A 379 12.77 -23.21 10.21
C ASN A 379 12.75 -22.91 11.72
N ASP A 380 12.37 -21.72 12.14
CA ASP A 380 12.22 -21.35 13.56
C ASP A 380 10.82 -21.73 14.05
N THR A 381 10.70 -22.97 14.57
CA THR A 381 9.42 -23.51 15.06
C THR A 381 8.84 -22.72 16.22
N LEU A 382 9.70 -22.10 17.06
CA LEU A 382 9.26 -21.27 18.18
C LEU A 382 8.66 -19.96 17.69
N GLU A 383 9.28 -19.32 16.71
CA GLU A 383 8.76 -18.10 16.09
C GLU A 383 7.45 -18.39 15.34
N MET A 384 7.38 -19.51 14.60
CA MET A 384 6.14 -19.94 13.93
C MET A 384 4.99 -20.19 14.92
N ALA A 385 5.29 -20.76 16.08
CA ALA A 385 4.30 -20.95 17.15
C ALA A 385 3.83 -19.63 17.76
N ARG A 386 4.74 -18.68 18.03
CA ARG A 386 4.40 -17.34 18.53
C ARG A 386 3.46 -16.59 17.58
N GLN A 387 3.74 -16.64 16.27
CA GLN A 387 2.88 -16.03 15.28
C GLN A 387 1.49 -16.68 15.23
N ALA A 388 1.42 -18.02 15.33
CA ALA A 388 0.17 -18.74 15.33
C ALA A 388 -0.69 -18.42 16.56
N GLU A 389 -0.08 -18.24 17.73
CA GLU A 389 -0.77 -17.88 18.99
C GLU A 389 -1.42 -16.50 18.92
N LYS A 390 -0.86 -15.58 18.13
CA LYS A 390 -1.36 -14.20 18.00
C LYS A 390 -2.52 -14.04 17.01
N ILE A 391 -2.88 -15.08 16.26
CA ILE A 391 -4.00 -15.00 15.30
C ILE A 391 -5.29 -14.64 16.04
N ASP A 392 -5.91 -13.52 15.64
CA ASP A 392 -7.08 -12.96 16.32
C ASP A 392 -8.40 -13.13 15.54
N ILE A 393 -8.38 -13.82 14.39
CA ILE A 393 -9.58 -14.15 13.62
C ILE A 393 -9.99 -15.61 13.85
N LYS A 394 -11.31 -15.85 13.83
CA LYS A 394 -11.88 -17.19 14.03
C LYS A 394 -12.19 -17.85 12.68
N PRO A 395 -11.99 -19.17 12.55
CA PRO A 395 -12.35 -19.90 11.34
C PRO A 395 -13.83 -19.74 10.99
N VAL A 396 -14.10 -19.57 9.69
CA VAL A 396 -15.43 -19.57 9.07
C VAL A 396 -15.46 -20.64 7.98
N TRP A 397 -16.52 -21.43 7.94
CA TRP A 397 -16.67 -22.53 6.96
C TRP A 397 -17.59 -22.08 5.84
N LEU A 398 -17.06 -21.95 4.62
CA LEU A 398 -17.79 -21.64 3.40
C LEU A 398 -17.50 -22.69 2.33
N SER A 399 -18.43 -22.88 1.39
CA SER A 399 -18.23 -23.73 0.23
C SER A 399 -17.29 -23.08 -0.81
N ASP A 400 -16.77 -23.89 -1.73
CA ASP A 400 -15.96 -23.35 -2.86
C ASP A 400 -16.75 -22.37 -3.73
N LYS A 401 -18.07 -22.58 -3.83
CA LYS A 401 -18.95 -21.65 -4.52
C LYS A 401 -19.03 -20.31 -3.80
N ASP A 402 -19.14 -20.30 -2.48
CA ASP A 402 -19.18 -19.07 -1.68
C ASP A 402 -17.87 -18.29 -1.79
N VAL A 403 -16.73 -18.99 -1.78
CA VAL A 403 -15.42 -18.40 -2.04
C VAL A 403 -15.38 -17.77 -3.43
N SER A 404 -15.88 -18.45 -4.45
CA SER A 404 -15.96 -17.90 -5.81
C SER A 404 -16.87 -16.67 -5.90
N ASP A 405 -18.00 -16.66 -5.18
CA ASP A 405 -18.92 -15.53 -5.11
C ASP A 405 -18.24 -14.33 -4.36
N LEU A 406 -17.46 -14.57 -3.31
CA LEU A 406 -16.64 -13.55 -2.64
C LEU A 406 -15.58 -12.96 -3.59
N VAL A 407 -14.88 -13.78 -4.37
CA VAL A 407 -13.94 -13.32 -5.41
C VAL A 407 -14.66 -12.43 -6.43
N ALA A 408 -15.87 -12.82 -6.88
CA ALA A 408 -16.67 -12.01 -7.78
C ALA A 408 -17.02 -10.63 -7.18
N PHE A 409 -17.30 -10.58 -5.88
CA PHE A 409 -17.51 -9.31 -5.18
C PHE A 409 -16.22 -8.47 -5.13
N MET A 410 -15.05 -9.07 -4.88
CA MET A 410 -13.77 -8.33 -4.91
C MET A 410 -13.51 -7.70 -6.29
N HIS A 411 -13.85 -8.39 -7.38
CA HIS A 411 -13.79 -7.81 -8.73
C HIS A 411 -14.79 -6.66 -8.94
N ALA A 412 -15.97 -6.70 -8.31
CA ALA A 412 -16.95 -5.61 -8.37
C ALA A 412 -16.51 -4.33 -7.63
N LEU A 413 -15.40 -4.37 -6.88
CA LEU A 413 -14.77 -3.21 -6.24
C LEU A 413 -13.79 -2.48 -7.17
N THR A 414 -13.61 -2.94 -8.42
CA THR A 414 -12.70 -2.33 -9.40
C THR A 414 -13.43 -1.25 -10.20
N GLY A 415 -12.90 -0.03 -10.13
CA GLY A 415 -13.46 1.10 -10.86
C GLY A 415 -13.03 1.16 -12.32
N LYS A 416 -13.85 1.80 -13.15
CA LYS A 416 -13.56 2.01 -14.57
C LYS A 416 -12.36 2.93 -14.76
N THR A 417 -12.27 3.99 -13.98
CA THR A 417 -11.15 4.95 -13.99
C THR A 417 -9.83 4.26 -13.65
N ALA A 418 -9.85 3.22 -12.80
CA ALA A 418 -8.65 2.44 -12.48
C ALA A 418 -8.05 1.73 -13.70
N LEU A 419 -8.86 1.45 -14.71
CA LEU A 419 -8.43 0.83 -15.96
C LEU A 419 -8.00 1.85 -17.02
N SER A 420 -8.45 3.11 -16.93
CA SER A 420 -8.20 4.17 -17.94
C SER A 420 -6.91 4.96 -17.72
N ARG A 421 -6.38 4.96 -16.47
CA ARG A 421 -5.09 5.58 -16.10
C ARG A 421 -4.98 7.04 -16.56
N PRO A 422 -5.64 8.02 -15.88
CA PRO A 422 -5.84 9.39 -16.37
C PRO A 422 -4.58 10.12 -16.80
N SER A 423 -3.50 10.06 -16.01
CA SER A 423 -2.23 10.73 -16.33
C SER A 423 -1.19 9.78 -16.94
N GLY A 424 -1.19 8.52 -16.54
CA GLY A 424 -0.31 7.48 -17.06
C GLY A 424 1.19 7.72 -16.83
N VAL A 425 2.01 6.92 -17.51
CA VAL A 425 3.47 7.02 -17.51
C VAL A 425 3.92 8.11 -18.48
N PRO A 426 4.73 9.12 -18.07
CA PRO A 426 5.20 10.18 -18.96
C PRO A 426 6.18 9.62 -19.99
N GLU A 427 6.25 10.26 -21.17
CA GLU A 427 7.20 9.86 -22.22
C GLU A 427 8.65 10.14 -21.83
N THR A 428 8.87 11.30 -21.24
CA THR A 428 10.18 11.78 -20.79
C THR A 428 10.02 12.52 -19.47
N VAL A 429 11.12 12.68 -18.75
CA VAL A 429 11.21 13.46 -17.51
C VAL A 429 12.28 14.55 -17.66
N PRO A 430 12.16 15.69 -16.95
CA PRO A 430 13.08 16.83 -17.08
C PRO A 430 14.54 16.50 -16.75
N SER A 431 14.82 15.47 -15.96
CA SER A 431 16.20 15.04 -15.71
C SER A 431 16.90 14.41 -16.91
N GLY A 432 16.15 14.01 -17.94
CA GLY A 432 16.65 13.25 -19.08
C GLY A 432 16.98 11.80 -18.78
N LEU A 433 16.71 11.32 -17.56
CA LEU A 433 16.89 9.91 -17.19
C LEU A 433 15.81 9.04 -17.84
N ALA A 434 16.15 7.78 -18.13
CA ALA A 434 15.22 6.86 -18.77
C ALA A 434 14.05 6.51 -17.84
N VAL A 435 12.83 6.63 -18.37
CA VAL A 435 11.59 6.22 -17.69
C VAL A 435 11.41 4.71 -17.83
N ASP A 436 11.09 4.03 -16.72
CA ASP A 436 10.75 2.61 -16.74
C ASP A 436 9.36 2.41 -17.37
N ARG A 437 9.27 1.48 -18.37
CA ARG A 437 8.06 1.19 -19.14
C ARG A 437 7.90 -0.30 -19.38
#